data_15d3e91dfc2a13f1997f9123dd089d81
#
_entry.id   15d3e91dfc2a13f1997f9123dd089d81
#
_cell.length_a   1.000
_cell.length_b   1.000
_cell.length_c   1.000
_cell.angle_alpha   90.00
_cell.angle_beta   90.00
_cell.angle_gamma   90.00
#
_symmetry.space_group_name_H-M   'P 1'
#
loop_
_entity.id
_entity.type
_entity.pdbx_description
1 polymer ?
#
loop_
_entity_poly.entity_id
_entity_poly.type
_entity_poly.pdbx_seq_one_letter_code
_entity_poly.pdbx_strand_id
1 'polypeptide(L)'
;MRKTKLSDPNTNGFIEHDHHKDGIDRRGFLKCMAWAGTGALCVIEGGVLTSRALAFDMGSKTKSHKMGELSFVQISDSHMGFNKPANPDVIATLQAAVDKINALPEQPEFILHTGDISHLSKPSEFDMVDQILKATNKEIFFVPGEHDVLNDDGAMFRERYAKKSRGQGWYSFDKNGAHFIGLVNVMNLKAGGLGTLGSEQLQWMKNDLKHLKHSTPIVVFAHIPLWTVYPQWGWGTDDSAQALSYLKKFGSVTVLNGHIHQTMQKVEGNITFHTAFSTAFPQPAPGRAEGPGPMKVPAEQLRSILGITDVNYVQGRQALAVVDSSLV
;
A
#
# COMPACT_ATOMS: atom_id res chain seq x y z
N MET A 1 21.41 18.21 57.20
CA MET A 1 19.99 18.02 56.84
C MET A 1 19.82 18.19 55.35
N ARG A 2 19.71 17.08 54.59
CA ARG A 2 19.42 17.08 53.16
C ARG A 2 17.90 17.02 52.97
N LYS A 3 17.32 18.01 52.30
CA LYS A 3 15.91 17.97 51.89
C LYS A 3 15.81 17.24 50.56
N THR A 4 15.19 16.08 50.57
CA THR A 4 14.71 15.34 49.39
C THR A 4 13.48 16.06 48.84
N LYS A 5 13.52 16.47 47.56
CA LYS A 5 12.35 16.89 46.80
C LYS A 5 11.67 15.66 46.23
N LEU A 6 10.41 15.46 46.56
CA LEU A 6 9.50 14.52 45.91
C LEU A 6 9.20 14.99 44.51
N SER A 7 9.31 14.09 43.54
CA SER A 7 8.93 14.32 42.15
C SER A 7 7.42 14.14 41.96
N ASP A 8 6.80 15.08 41.30
CA ASP A 8 5.40 15.11 40.90
C ASP A 8 5.16 14.09 39.77
N PRO A 9 4.15 13.18 39.84
CA PRO A 9 3.94 12.13 38.86
C PRO A 9 3.09 12.51 37.64
N ASN A 10 2.91 13.80 37.35
CA ASN A 10 1.92 14.22 36.33
C ASN A 10 2.49 15.16 35.25
N THR A 11 3.70 14.89 34.73
CA THR A 11 4.17 15.55 33.52
C THR A 11 4.25 14.52 32.39
N ASN A 12 3.29 14.60 31.45
CA ASN A 12 3.39 14.02 30.13
C ASN A 12 4.70 14.50 29.50
N GLY A 13 5.69 13.59 29.42
CA GLY A 13 6.98 13.89 28.86
C GLY A 13 6.92 14.08 27.34
N PHE A 14 6.63 15.30 26.90
CA PHE A 14 7.08 15.75 25.60
C PHE A 14 8.60 15.95 25.73
N ILE A 15 9.37 15.13 25.02
CA ILE A 15 10.80 15.36 24.85
C ILE A 15 10.93 16.57 23.92
N GLU A 16 11.14 17.74 24.50
CA GLU A 16 11.54 18.94 23.78
C GLU A 16 13.02 18.78 23.39
N HIS A 17 13.30 18.38 22.18
CA HIS A 17 14.65 18.33 21.65
C HIS A 17 15.09 19.74 21.28
N ASP A 18 16.00 20.31 22.06
CA ASP A 18 16.74 21.53 21.73
C ASP A 18 17.79 21.23 20.65
N HIS A 19 17.39 21.42 19.40
CA HIS A 19 18.22 21.18 18.20
C HIS A 19 19.47 22.07 18.09
N HIS A 20 19.72 22.96 19.05
CA HIS A 20 20.93 23.82 19.08
C HIS A 20 22.08 23.22 19.88
N LYS A 21 21.90 22.08 20.60
CA LYS A 21 22.93 21.50 21.47
C LYS A 21 23.36 20.08 21.13
N ASP A 22 22.70 19.38 20.24
CA ASP A 22 22.95 17.94 20.03
C ASP A 22 24.08 17.64 19.07
N GLY A 23 24.78 18.64 18.53
CA GLY A 23 26.00 18.40 17.75
C GLY A 23 25.81 17.46 16.54
N ILE A 24 24.58 17.31 16.03
CA ILE A 24 24.35 16.51 14.83
C ILE A 24 24.95 17.27 13.66
N ASP A 25 26.18 16.89 13.32
CA ASP A 25 26.88 17.38 12.14
C ASP A 25 26.02 17.10 10.90
N ARG A 26 25.68 18.18 10.17
CA ARG A 26 24.98 18.08 8.87
C ARG A 26 25.64 17.08 7.92
N ARG A 27 26.97 16.86 8.08
CA ARG A 27 27.73 15.82 7.37
C ARG A 27 27.41 14.40 7.87
N GLY A 28 27.12 14.21 9.17
CA GLY A 28 26.67 12.93 9.72
C GLY A 28 25.27 12.56 9.22
N PHE A 29 24.37 13.54 9.16
CA PHE A 29 23.03 13.36 8.58
C PHE A 29 23.09 12.97 7.09
N LEU A 30 23.92 13.67 6.30
CA LEU A 30 24.13 13.36 4.88
C LEU A 30 24.84 11.99 4.68
N LYS A 31 25.71 11.57 5.60
CA LYS A 31 26.31 10.22 5.59
C LYS A 31 25.28 9.12 5.90
N CYS A 32 24.37 9.35 6.84
CA CYS A 32 23.25 8.42 7.07
C CYS A 32 22.34 8.31 5.84
N MET A 33 22.10 9.42 5.13
CA MET A 33 21.31 9.43 3.89
C MET A 33 22.03 8.71 2.74
N ALA A 34 23.35 8.85 2.63
CA ALA A 34 24.17 8.13 1.65
C ALA A 34 24.25 6.63 1.94
N TRP A 35 24.09 6.22 3.19
CA TRP A 35 24.07 4.80 3.59
C TRP A 35 22.74 4.12 3.27
N ALA A 36 21.64 4.87 3.13
CA ALA A 36 20.32 4.36 2.74
C ALA A 36 20.21 4.04 1.22
N GLY A 37 21.25 4.28 0.43
CA GLY A 37 21.44 3.71 -0.91
C GLY A 37 20.47 4.13 -2.02
N THR A 38 19.55 5.07 -1.74
CA THR A 38 18.72 5.74 -2.76
C THR A 38 18.48 7.17 -2.30
N GLY A 39 19.00 8.13 -3.07
CA GLY A 39 18.87 9.55 -2.76
C GLY A 39 17.44 10.06 -2.93
N ALA A 40 16.63 9.92 -1.90
CA ALA A 40 15.39 10.70 -1.79
C ALA A 40 15.76 12.07 -1.22
N LEU A 41 15.74 13.12 -2.03
CA LEU A 41 15.80 14.50 -1.57
C LEU A 41 14.38 14.88 -1.13
N CYS A 42 14.18 15.02 0.18
CA CYS A 42 12.96 15.61 0.72
C CYS A 42 13.05 17.13 0.59
N VAL A 43 12.17 17.72 -0.18
CA VAL A 43 12.00 19.19 -0.29
C VAL A 43 10.73 19.55 0.49
N ILE A 44 10.83 20.51 1.39
CA ILE A 44 9.67 21.09 2.07
C ILE A 44 9.20 22.28 1.22
N GLU A 45 8.09 22.10 0.52
CA GLU A 45 7.44 23.16 -0.22
C GLU A 45 6.04 23.38 0.38
N GLY A 46 5.78 24.58 0.90
CA GLY A 46 4.49 24.91 1.51
C GLY A 46 4.11 24.14 2.77
N GLY A 47 5.09 23.61 3.55
CA GLY A 47 4.83 22.86 4.78
C GLY A 47 4.45 21.38 4.58
N VAL A 48 4.59 20.84 3.35
CA VAL A 48 4.39 19.43 3.03
C VAL A 48 5.72 18.82 2.60
N LEU A 49 6.05 17.66 3.18
CA LEU A 49 7.23 16.89 2.79
C LEU A 49 6.93 16.21 1.44
N THR A 50 7.56 16.66 0.37
CA THR A 50 7.47 16.00 -0.93
C THR A 50 8.78 15.28 -1.22
N SER A 51 8.73 13.99 -1.53
CA SER A 51 9.88 13.24 -2.03
C SER A 51 9.93 13.36 -3.56
N ARG A 52 10.98 13.97 -4.09
CA ARG A 52 11.29 13.89 -5.53
C ARG A 52 12.36 12.85 -5.74
N ALA A 53 12.05 11.81 -6.52
CA ALA A 53 13.08 10.91 -7.03
C ALA A 53 14.00 11.70 -7.97
N LEU A 54 15.29 11.73 -7.66
CA LEU A 54 16.30 12.17 -8.64
C LEU A 54 16.44 11.06 -9.67
N ALA A 55 15.77 11.21 -10.80
CA ALA A 55 16.07 10.42 -11.97
C ALA A 55 17.47 10.80 -12.45
N PHE A 56 18.45 9.93 -12.22
CA PHE A 56 19.67 9.96 -12.97
C PHE A 56 19.34 9.53 -14.39
N ASP A 57 19.47 10.48 -15.33
CA ASP A 57 19.41 10.22 -16.76
C ASP A 57 20.53 9.25 -17.15
N MET A 58 20.20 7.98 -17.24
CA MET A 58 21.01 6.97 -17.88
C MET A 58 20.32 6.55 -19.17
N GLY A 59 20.78 7.15 -20.24
CA GLY A 59 20.42 7.01 -21.64
C GLY A 59 19.57 5.78 -21.99
N SER A 60 18.44 6.04 -22.62
CA SER A 60 17.52 5.13 -23.27
C SER A 60 18.21 3.95 -23.95
N LYS A 61 18.17 2.77 -23.30
CA LYS A 61 18.19 1.47 -23.95
C LYS A 61 17.13 0.64 -23.27
N THR A 62 16.15 0.17 -24.01
CA THR A 62 15.21 -0.87 -23.59
C THR A 62 16.01 -2.00 -22.97
N LYS A 63 16.13 -2.00 -21.64
CA LYS A 63 16.80 -3.06 -20.91
C LYS A 63 15.80 -4.20 -20.77
N SER A 64 16.10 -5.35 -21.38
CA SER A 64 15.54 -6.61 -20.92
C SER A 64 15.84 -6.72 -19.43
N HIS A 65 14.79 -6.96 -18.60
CA HIS A 65 14.97 -7.18 -17.17
C HIS A 65 16.10 -8.21 -16.95
N LYS A 66 17.13 -7.81 -16.22
CA LYS A 66 18.18 -8.75 -15.83
C LYS A 66 17.59 -9.72 -14.82
N MET A 67 17.99 -10.99 -14.89
CA MET A 67 17.61 -12.00 -13.91
C MET A 67 17.91 -11.46 -12.49
N GLY A 68 16.86 -11.31 -11.65
CA GLY A 68 16.95 -10.72 -10.31
C GLY A 68 16.44 -9.28 -10.16
N GLU A 69 15.91 -8.66 -11.23
CA GLU A 69 15.17 -7.41 -11.16
C GLU A 69 13.68 -7.73 -11.27
N LEU A 70 12.85 -7.07 -10.48
CA LEU A 70 11.40 -7.21 -10.46
C LEU A 70 10.78 -5.82 -10.41
N SER A 71 9.88 -5.52 -11.33
CA SER A 71 9.08 -4.30 -11.35
C SER A 71 7.61 -4.65 -11.45
N PHE A 72 6.78 -4.06 -10.62
CA PHE A 72 5.33 -4.18 -10.69
C PHE A 72 4.67 -2.88 -10.24
N VAL A 73 3.42 -2.71 -10.62
CA VAL A 73 2.61 -1.55 -10.22
C VAL A 73 1.51 -2.00 -9.25
N GLN A 74 1.29 -1.24 -8.20
CA GLN A 74 0.09 -1.33 -7.38
C GLN A 74 -0.90 -0.25 -7.81
N ILE A 75 -2.15 -0.65 -8.02
CA ILE A 75 -3.34 0.21 -8.09
C ILE A 75 -4.33 -0.21 -7.01
N SER A 76 -5.21 0.67 -6.61
CA SER A 76 -6.16 0.39 -5.54
C SER A 76 -7.41 1.24 -5.65
N ASP A 77 -8.49 0.77 -5.04
CA ASP A 77 -9.68 1.56 -4.76
C ASP A 77 -10.24 2.23 -6.03
N SER A 78 -10.52 1.40 -7.03
CA SER A 78 -11.08 1.87 -8.32
C SER A 78 -12.56 2.22 -8.23
N HIS A 79 -13.27 1.64 -7.26
CA HIS A 79 -14.69 1.89 -6.96
C HIS A 79 -15.55 2.05 -8.21
N MET A 80 -15.38 1.16 -9.17
CA MET A 80 -16.16 1.22 -10.42
C MET A 80 -17.66 1.22 -10.12
N GLY A 81 -18.37 2.18 -10.71
CA GLY A 81 -19.78 2.44 -10.41
C GLY A 81 -20.02 3.61 -9.46
N PHE A 82 -18.99 4.14 -8.79
CA PHE A 82 -19.12 5.39 -8.04
C PHE A 82 -19.33 6.58 -9.01
N ASN A 83 -20.28 7.49 -8.68
CA ASN A 83 -20.66 8.62 -9.54
C ASN A 83 -21.11 9.84 -8.74
N LYS A 84 -20.55 10.05 -7.53
CA LYS A 84 -20.94 11.17 -6.65
C LYS A 84 -19.96 12.35 -6.81
N PRO A 85 -20.26 13.52 -6.17
CA PRO A 85 -19.49 14.76 -6.39
C PRO A 85 -17.99 14.72 -6.08
N ALA A 86 -17.50 13.70 -5.35
CA ALA A 86 -16.07 13.53 -5.12
C ALA A 86 -15.31 13.09 -6.39
N ASN A 87 -15.96 12.27 -7.24
CA ASN A 87 -15.54 11.95 -8.59
C ASN A 87 -16.76 11.45 -9.39
N PRO A 88 -17.31 12.25 -10.29
CA PRO A 88 -18.46 11.84 -11.12
C PRO A 88 -18.07 10.86 -12.23
N ASP A 89 -16.78 10.65 -12.51
CA ASP A 89 -16.29 9.82 -13.62
C ASP A 89 -15.05 9.00 -13.21
N VAL A 90 -15.28 7.92 -12.47
CA VAL A 90 -14.22 6.97 -12.07
C VAL A 90 -13.69 6.15 -13.27
N ILE A 91 -14.44 6.07 -14.37
CA ILE A 91 -13.98 5.45 -15.60
C ILE A 91 -12.80 6.24 -16.16
N ALA A 92 -12.94 7.55 -16.29
CA ALA A 92 -11.88 8.42 -16.81
C ALA A 92 -10.65 8.44 -15.91
N THR A 93 -10.78 8.30 -14.57
CA THR A 93 -9.62 8.27 -13.69
C THR A 93 -8.93 6.92 -13.67
N LEU A 94 -9.66 5.80 -13.78
CA LEU A 94 -9.04 4.48 -13.95
C LEU A 94 -8.35 4.37 -15.32
N GLN A 95 -8.95 4.92 -16.39
CA GLN A 95 -8.29 4.98 -17.70
C GLN A 95 -7.00 5.80 -17.64
N ALA A 96 -6.98 6.93 -16.92
CA ALA A 96 -5.76 7.72 -16.72
C ALA A 96 -4.67 6.93 -15.97
N ALA A 97 -5.05 6.08 -15.00
CA ALA A 97 -4.11 5.18 -14.34
C ALA A 97 -3.51 4.15 -15.33
N VAL A 98 -4.34 3.56 -16.19
CA VAL A 98 -3.91 2.63 -17.25
C VAL A 98 -2.98 3.33 -18.25
N ASP A 99 -3.33 4.52 -18.70
CA ASP A 99 -2.51 5.31 -19.63
C ASP A 99 -1.15 5.62 -19.02
N LYS A 100 -1.12 5.98 -17.73
CA LYS A 100 0.11 6.23 -17.00
C LYS A 100 0.97 4.97 -16.85
N ILE A 101 0.38 3.82 -16.56
CA ILE A 101 1.09 2.53 -16.51
C ILE A 101 1.72 2.22 -17.87
N ASN A 102 0.95 2.39 -18.95
CA ASN A 102 1.43 2.13 -20.31
C ASN A 102 2.54 3.11 -20.75
N ALA A 103 2.59 4.30 -20.15
CA ALA A 103 3.61 5.32 -20.42
C ALA A 103 4.86 5.20 -19.55
N LEU A 104 4.91 4.27 -18.58
CA LEU A 104 6.09 4.11 -17.74
C LEU A 104 7.33 3.76 -18.58
N PRO A 105 8.48 4.38 -18.29
CA PRO A 105 9.74 4.11 -19.01
C PRO A 105 10.20 2.66 -18.89
N GLU A 106 9.98 2.06 -17.71
CA GLU A 106 10.20 0.66 -17.43
C GLU A 106 8.83 0.01 -17.23
N GLN A 107 8.49 -0.91 -18.14
CA GLN A 107 7.18 -1.55 -18.10
C GLN A 107 7.11 -2.56 -16.96
N PRO A 108 6.07 -2.51 -16.09
CA PRO A 108 5.91 -3.49 -15.03
C PRO A 108 5.69 -4.90 -15.59
N GLU A 109 6.14 -5.91 -14.86
CA GLU A 109 5.90 -7.30 -15.22
C GLU A 109 4.46 -7.72 -14.97
N PHE A 110 3.85 -7.15 -13.93
CA PHE A 110 2.47 -7.40 -13.54
C PHE A 110 1.91 -6.22 -12.73
N ILE A 111 0.64 -6.30 -12.40
CA ILE A 111 -0.07 -5.31 -11.59
C ILE A 111 -0.65 -6.01 -10.35
N LEU A 112 -0.61 -5.36 -9.19
CA LEU A 112 -1.39 -5.71 -8.00
C LEU A 112 -2.57 -4.74 -7.88
N HIS A 113 -3.79 -5.24 -7.74
CA HIS A 113 -4.96 -4.46 -7.36
C HIS A 113 -5.35 -4.78 -5.92
N THR A 114 -5.20 -3.81 -5.03
CA THR A 114 -5.36 -4.01 -3.59
C THR A 114 -6.79 -3.76 -3.07
N GLY A 115 -7.79 -4.07 -3.89
CA GLY A 115 -9.20 -4.14 -3.47
C GLY A 115 -10.02 -2.90 -3.79
N ASP A 116 -11.31 -2.97 -3.46
CA ASP A 116 -12.34 -2.01 -3.84
C ASP A 116 -12.34 -1.72 -5.35
N ILE A 117 -12.40 -2.82 -6.09
CA ILE A 117 -12.45 -2.86 -7.55
C ILE A 117 -13.77 -2.25 -8.03
N SER A 118 -14.87 -2.76 -7.46
CA SER A 118 -16.25 -2.32 -7.68
C SER A 118 -16.71 -1.40 -6.54
N HIS A 119 -17.81 -0.69 -6.74
CA HIS A 119 -18.42 0.12 -5.68
C HIS A 119 -19.57 -0.58 -4.96
N LEU A 120 -20.31 -1.43 -5.65
CA LEU A 120 -21.50 -2.12 -5.14
C LEU A 120 -21.53 -3.60 -5.49
N SER A 121 -20.41 -4.25 -5.76
CA SER A 121 -20.30 -5.67 -6.16
C SER A 121 -21.23 -6.06 -7.31
N LYS A 122 -21.49 -5.16 -8.26
CA LYS A 122 -22.35 -5.49 -9.41
C LYS A 122 -21.54 -6.15 -10.52
N PRO A 123 -22.09 -7.14 -11.26
CA PRO A 123 -21.41 -7.75 -12.40
C PRO A 123 -20.89 -6.73 -13.41
N SER A 124 -21.71 -5.72 -13.76
CA SER A 124 -21.34 -4.67 -14.71
C SER A 124 -20.20 -3.78 -14.24
N GLU A 125 -20.01 -3.61 -12.93
CA GLU A 125 -18.90 -2.85 -12.37
C GLU A 125 -17.58 -3.61 -12.58
N PHE A 126 -17.56 -4.91 -12.30
CA PHE A 126 -16.42 -5.78 -12.59
C PHE A 126 -16.12 -5.89 -14.08
N ASP A 127 -17.16 -6.06 -14.94
CA ASP A 127 -17.00 -6.13 -16.38
C ASP A 127 -16.33 -4.87 -16.95
N MET A 128 -16.69 -3.70 -16.41
CA MET A 128 -16.10 -2.42 -16.82
C MET A 128 -14.63 -2.31 -16.42
N VAL A 129 -14.28 -2.74 -15.19
CA VAL A 129 -12.88 -2.75 -14.74
C VAL A 129 -12.06 -3.71 -15.61
N ASP A 130 -12.56 -4.93 -15.85
CA ASP A 130 -11.89 -5.91 -16.70
C ASP A 130 -11.63 -5.35 -18.11
N GLN A 131 -12.62 -4.65 -18.68
CA GLN A 131 -12.47 -4.00 -19.98
C GLN A 131 -11.37 -2.94 -19.99
N ILE A 132 -11.33 -2.07 -18.98
CA ILE A 132 -10.36 -0.98 -18.90
C ILE A 132 -8.95 -1.54 -18.63
N LEU A 133 -8.80 -2.43 -17.65
CA LEU A 133 -7.51 -2.98 -17.27
C LEU A 133 -6.88 -3.87 -18.34
N LYS A 134 -7.70 -4.47 -19.22
CA LYS A 134 -7.21 -5.24 -20.38
C LYS A 134 -6.27 -4.43 -21.27
N ALA A 135 -6.42 -3.11 -21.33
CA ALA A 135 -5.55 -2.23 -22.11
C ALA A 135 -4.10 -2.17 -21.58
N THR A 136 -3.83 -2.61 -20.37
CA THR A 136 -2.46 -2.73 -19.85
C THR A 136 -1.70 -3.91 -20.46
N ASN A 137 -2.40 -4.91 -20.97
CA ASN A 137 -1.83 -6.18 -21.46
C ASN A 137 -0.91 -6.85 -20.44
N LYS A 138 -1.19 -6.71 -19.12
CA LYS A 138 -0.43 -7.27 -18.02
C LYS A 138 -1.23 -8.33 -17.26
N GLU A 139 -0.51 -9.26 -16.63
CA GLU A 139 -1.09 -10.10 -15.59
C GLU A 139 -1.45 -9.24 -14.39
N ILE A 140 -2.63 -9.46 -13.80
CA ILE A 140 -3.09 -8.67 -12.66
C ILE A 140 -3.47 -9.64 -11.54
N PHE A 141 -2.93 -9.39 -10.35
CA PHE A 141 -3.26 -10.11 -9.12
C PHE A 141 -4.16 -9.23 -8.26
N PHE A 142 -5.23 -9.80 -7.75
CA PHE A 142 -6.26 -9.07 -7.01
C PHE A 142 -6.42 -9.60 -5.59
N VAL A 143 -6.73 -8.72 -4.66
CA VAL A 143 -7.40 -9.05 -3.40
C VAL A 143 -8.69 -8.23 -3.31
N PRO A 144 -9.76 -8.73 -2.64
CA PRO A 144 -11.00 -7.97 -2.55
C PRO A 144 -10.89 -6.86 -1.51
N GLY A 145 -11.60 -5.76 -1.74
CA GLY A 145 -12.01 -4.81 -0.72
C GLY A 145 -13.42 -5.12 -0.19
N GLU A 146 -13.87 -4.38 0.80
CA GLU A 146 -15.20 -4.56 1.39
C GLU A 146 -16.33 -4.27 0.40
N HIS A 147 -16.09 -3.38 -0.55
CA HIS A 147 -17.04 -3.07 -1.62
C HIS A 147 -17.19 -4.19 -2.65
N ASP A 148 -16.25 -5.13 -2.73
CA ASP A 148 -16.27 -6.24 -3.69
C ASP A 148 -17.02 -7.47 -3.18
N VAL A 149 -17.45 -7.47 -1.91
CA VAL A 149 -18.06 -8.63 -1.25
C VAL A 149 -19.47 -8.36 -0.73
N LEU A 150 -20.07 -7.20 -1.07
CA LEU A 150 -21.34 -6.74 -0.50
C LEU A 150 -22.55 -7.62 -0.82
N ASN A 151 -22.60 -8.21 -2.02
CA ASN A 151 -23.84 -8.85 -2.51
C ASN A 151 -23.88 -10.36 -2.35
N ASP A 152 -22.71 -11.02 -2.31
CA ASP A 152 -22.62 -12.48 -2.44
C ASP A 152 -21.47 -13.08 -1.62
N ASP A 153 -21.06 -12.41 -0.55
CA ASP A 153 -19.92 -12.81 0.27
C ASP A 153 -18.64 -13.06 -0.57
N GLY A 154 -18.46 -12.25 -1.65
CA GLY A 154 -17.31 -12.30 -2.53
C GLY A 154 -17.27 -13.49 -3.49
N ALA A 155 -18.38 -14.20 -3.71
CA ALA A 155 -18.41 -15.33 -4.65
C ALA A 155 -18.04 -14.90 -6.06
N MET A 156 -18.58 -13.79 -6.55
CA MET A 156 -18.28 -13.23 -7.87
C MET A 156 -16.80 -12.80 -7.99
N PHE A 157 -16.26 -12.16 -6.95
CA PHE A 157 -14.83 -11.84 -6.91
C PHE A 157 -14.00 -13.11 -7.04
N ARG A 158 -14.28 -14.16 -6.25
CA ARG A 158 -13.52 -15.42 -6.30
C ARG A 158 -13.63 -16.12 -7.66
N GLU A 159 -14.81 -16.13 -8.26
CA GLU A 159 -15.00 -16.70 -9.59
C GLU A 159 -14.19 -15.99 -10.66
N ARG A 160 -14.07 -14.66 -10.60
CA ARG A 160 -13.37 -13.85 -11.60
C ARG A 160 -11.86 -13.87 -11.39
N TYR A 161 -11.40 -13.58 -10.17
CA TYR A 161 -10.01 -13.20 -9.91
C TYR A 161 -9.24 -14.20 -9.06
N ALA A 162 -9.91 -15.08 -8.34
CA ALA A 162 -9.29 -15.91 -7.33
C ALA A 162 -9.50 -17.43 -7.53
N LYS A 163 -9.61 -17.89 -8.79
CA LYS A 163 -9.90 -19.31 -9.15
C LYS A 163 -8.90 -20.31 -8.58
N LYS A 164 -7.66 -19.91 -8.33
CA LYS A 164 -6.61 -20.77 -7.77
C LYS A 164 -6.30 -20.49 -6.30
N SER A 165 -7.13 -19.66 -5.67
CA SER A 165 -6.96 -19.27 -4.26
C SER A 165 -7.39 -20.34 -3.27
N ARG A 166 -7.21 -20.06 -1.99
CA ARG A 166 -7.68 -20.86 -0.85
C ARG A 166 -8.76 -20.11 -0.09
N GLY A 167 -9.61 -20.83 0.65
CA GLY A 167 -10.62 -20.26 1.52
C GLY A 167 -11.45 -19.17 0.86
N GLN A 168 -11.44 -17.99 1.43
CA GLN A 168 -12.21 -16.84 0.92
C GLN A 168 -11.48 -16.02 -0.15
N GLY A 169 -10.41 -16.55 -0.74
CA GLY A 169 -9.73 -15.89 -1.84
C GLY A 169 -8.27 -15.55 -1.60
N TRP A 170 -7.66 -15.99 -0.48
CA TRP A 170 -6.24 -15.77 -0.24
C TRP A 170 -5.35 -16.76 -1.02
N TYR A 171 -4.13 -16.32 -1.35
CA TYR A 171 -3.19 -17.09 -2.15
C TYR A 171 -1.76 -16.57 -2.01
N SER A 172 -0.79 -17.35 -2.51
CA SER A 172 0.60 -16.92 -2.65
C SER A 172 1.16 -17.35 -4.00
N PHE A 173 2.22 -16.66 -4.42
CA PHE A 173 2.98 -17.00 -5.62
C PHE A 173 4.42 -16.49 -5.50
N ASP A 174 5.31 -17.10 -6.29
CA ASP A 174 6.71 -16.66 -6.39
C ASP A 174 6.95 -15.97 -7.72
N LYS A 175 7.68 -14.86 -7.70
CA LYS A 175 8.11 -14.17 -8.92
C LYS A 175 9.50 -13.53 -8.71
N ASN A 176 10.42 -13.82 -9.60
CA ASN A 176 11.80 -13.30 -9.62
C ASN A 176 12.51 -13.34 -8.26
N GLY A 177 12.30 -14.42 -7.49
CA GLY A 177 12.97 -14.66 -6.21
C GLY A 177 12.32 -13.96 -5.00
N ALA A 178 11.21 -13.24 -5.19
CA ALA A 178 10.36 -12.72 -4.12
C ALA A 178 9.11 -13.59 -3.96
N HIS A 179 8.61 -13.72 -2.74
CA HIS A 179 7.39 -14.45 -2.41
C HIS A 179 6.26 -13.47 -2.10
N PHE A 180 5.15 -13.61 -2.80
CA PHE A 180 3.98 -12.75 -2.71
C PHE A 180 2.83 -13.46 -2.01
N ILE A 181 2.15 -12.73 -1.10
CA ILE A 181 1.04 -13.25 -0.32
C ILE A 181 -0.14 -12.28 -0.41
N GLY A 182 -1.20 -12.67 -1.12
CA GLY A 182 -2.47 -11.96 -1.17
C GLY A 182 -3.38 -12.42 -0.03
N LEU A 183 -3.69 -11.51 0.90
CA LEU A 183 -4.54 -11.76 2.06
C LEU A 183 -5.92 -11.13 1.88
N VAL A 184 -6.94 -11.77 2.44
CA VAL A 184 -8.33 -11.30 2.46
C VAL A 184 -8.71 -10.94 3.89
N ASN A 185 -9.02 -9.68 4.15
CA ASN A 185 -9.32 -9.19 5.50
C ASN A 185 -10.63 -8.40 5.59
N VAL A 186 -11.52 -8.56 4.59
CA VAL A 186 -12.79 -7.82 4.45
C VAL A 186 -14.05 -8.68 4.67
N MET A 187 -13.90 -9.99 4.83
CA MET A 187 -15.05 -10.91 4.91
C MET A 187 -15.79 -10.86 6.25
N ASN A 188 -15.08 -10.57 7.34
CA ASN A 188 -15.63 -10.59 8.70
C ASN A 188 -15.17 -9.35 9.47
N LEU A 189 -15.67 -8.18 9.05
CA LEU A 189 -15.30 -6.91 9.68
C LEU A 189 -15.71 -6.89 11.16
N LYS A 190 -14.83 -6.37 12.00
CA LYS A 190 -15.10 -6.13 13.42
C LYS A 190 -15.83 -4.81 13.63
N ALA A 191 -16.21 -4.54 14.86
CA ALA A 191 -16.81 -3.27 15.24
C ALA A 191 -15.96 -2.10 14.75
N GLY A 192 -16.64 -1.10 14.18
CA GLY A 192 -15.98 0.07 13.57
C GLY A 192 -15.38 -0.18 12.19
N GLY A 193 -15.56 -1.36 11.57
CA GLY A 193 -15.08 -1.65 10.22
C GLY A 193 -13.66 -2.21 10.16
N LEU A 194 -13.05 -2.58 11.29
CA LEU A 194 -11.71 -3.19 11.31
C LEU A 194 -11.70 -4.52 10.55
N GLY A 195 -10.68 -4.72 9.73
CA GLY A 195 -10.44 -5.96 9.02
C GLY A 195 -10.11 -7.14 9.94
N THR A 196 -10.29 -8.35 9.43
CA THR A 196 -9.96 -9.59 10.13
C THR A 196 -9.48 -10.65 9.13
N LEU A 197 -8.34 -11.27 9.41
CA LEU A 197 -7.81 -12.38 8.61
C LEU A 197 -8.47 -13.72 8.98
N GLY A 198 -8.69 -13.94 10.26
CA GLY A 198 -9.25 -15.17 10.80
C GLY A 198 -8.24 -16.30 10.94
N SER A 199 -8.59 -17.28 11.79
CA SER A 199 -7.67 -18.35 12.20
C SER A 199 -7.23 -19.27 11.05
N GLU A 200 -8.15 -19.57 10.11
CA GLU A 200 -7.85 -20.44 8.97
C GLU A 200 -6.80 -19.84 8.05
N GLN A 201 -6.97 -18.57 7.67
CA GLN A 201 -6.01 -17.85 6.83
C GLN A 201 -4.67 -17.65 7.54
N LEU A 202 -4.69 -17.31 8.83
CA LEU A 202 -3.48 -17.17 9.64
C LEU A 202 -2.71 -18.50 9.72
N GLN A 203 -3.40 -19.64 9.91
CA GLN A 203 -2.75 -20.94 9.91
C GLN A 203 -2.19 -21.30 8.52
N TRP A 204 -2.93 -21.00 7.46
CA TRP A 204 -2.45 -21.18 6.08
C TRP A 204 -1.19 -20.35 5.84
N MET A 205 -1.19 -19.05 6.16
CA MET A 205 -0.05 -18.16 6.01
C MET A 205 1.19 -18.68 6.78
N LYS A 206 0.99 -19.15 8.01
CA LYS A 206 2.07 -19.75 8.82
C LYS A 206 2.68 -20.96 8.12
N ASN A 207 1.86 -21.83 7.50
CA ASN A 207 2.33 -23.01 6.79
C ASN A 207 3.03 -22.65 5.48
N ASP A 208 2.53 -21.69 4.74
CA ASP A 208 3.08 -21.17 3.51
C ASP A 208 4.50 -20.62 3.72
N LEU A 209 4.69 -19.81 4.76
CA LEU A 209 5.98 -19.22 5.13
C LEU A 209 6.97 -20.22 5.74
N LYS A 210 6.54 -21.43 6.13
CA LYS A 210 7.34 -22.34 6.96
C LYS A 210 8.65 -22.76 6.30
N HIS A 211 8.63 -23.00 5.00
CA HIS A 211 9.75 -23.58 4.25
C HIS A 211 10.58 -22.55 3.49
N LEU A 212 10.22 -21.27 3.57
CA LEU A 212 10.94 -20.20 2.91
C LEU A 212 12.24 -19.87 3.68
N LYS A 213 13.27 -19.52 2.93
CA LYS A 213 14.54 -19.04 3.50
C LYS A 213 14.31 -17.66 4.13
N HIS A 214 14.98 -17.37 5.23
CA HIS A 214 14.89 -16.05 5.89
C HIS A 214 15.37 -14.90 4.98
N SER A 215 16.19 -15.19 3.99
CA SER A 215 16.66 -14.24 2.97
C SER A 215 15.69 -14.02 1.82
N THR A 216 14.57 -14.78 1.76
CA THR A 216 13.55 -14.58 0.72
C THR A 216 12.81 -13.27 1.02
N PRO A 217 12.79 -12.30 0.09
CA PRO A 217 11.97 -11.12 0.21
C PRO A 217 10.49 -11.50 0.19
N ILE A 218 9.72 -10.92 1.09
CA ILE A 218 8.28 -11.18 1.22
C ILE A 218 7.51 -9.90 0.86
N VAL A 219 6.53 -10.03 -0.03
CA VAL A 219 5.55 -8.98 -0.32
C VAL A 219 4.18 -9.48 0.11
N VAL A 220 3.58 -8.82 1.08
CA VAL A 220 2.20 -9.07 1.52
C VAL A 220 1.30 -7.97 0.99
N PHE A 221 0.18 -8.33 0.40
CA PHE A 221 -0.80 -7.34 -0.03
C PHE A 221 -2.20 -7.73 0.45
N ALA A 222 -2.94 -6.76 0.96
CA ALA A 222 -4.30 -6.89 1.46
C ALA A 222 -5.01 -5.54 1.31
N HIS A 223 -6.32 -5.52 1.36
CA HIS A 223 -7.05 -4.26 1.21
C HIS A 223 -6.87 -3.37 2.44
N ILE A 224 -7.43 -3.74 3.58
CA ILE A 224 -7.34 -2.95 4.81
C ILE A 224 -5.92 -3.03 5.38
N PRO A 225 -5.33 -1.91 5.85
CA PRO A 225 -3.99 -1.89 6.42
C PRO A 225 -3.75 -2.96 7.49
N LEU A 226 -2.59 -3.66 7.40
CA LEU A 226 -2.17 -4.64 8.40
C LEU A 226 -1.55 -4.01 9.65
N TRP A 227 -1.62 -2.71 9.80
CA TRP A 227 -1.31 -2.01 11.05
C TRP A 227 -2.44 -1.07 11.42
N THR A 228 -2.55 -0.71 12.68
CA THR A 228 -3.57 0.22 13.15
C THR A 228 -3.20 1.64 12.74
N VAL A 229 -3.88 2.18 11.74
CA VAL A 229 -3.75 3.57 11.29
C VAL A 229 -4.69 4.47 12.07
N TYR A 230 -6.00 4.17 12.02
CA TYR A 230 -7.03 4.91 12.73
C TYR A 230 -8.26 4.01 12.99
N PRO A 231 -8.30 3.31 14.14
CA PRO A 231 -9.30 2.27 14.40
C PRO A 231 -10.73 2.79 14.46
N GLN A 232 -10.92 4.07 14.80
CA GLN A 232 -12.24 4.70 14.84
C GLN A 232 -12.91 4.75 13.46
N TRP A 233 -12.13 4.65 12.37
CA TRP A 233 -12.61 4.63 10.99
C TRP A 233 -12.44 3.27 10.31
N GLY A 234 -12.17 2.22 11.07
CA GLY A 234 -11.91 0.89 10.50
C GLY A 234 -10.54 0.75 9.81
N TRP A 235 -9.65 1.72 9.97
CA TRP A 235 -8.35 1.74 9.30
C TRP A 235 -7.32 0.89 10.05
N GLY A 236 -7.46 -0.40 9.94
CA GLY A 236 -6.57 -1.39 10.53
C GLY A 236 -7.18 -2.79 10.53
N THR A 237 -6.36 -3.79 10.80
CA THR A 237 -6.75 -5.20 10.87
C THR A 237 -6.54 -5.72 12.30
N ASP A 238 -7.62 -6.22 12.90
CA ASP A 238 -7.70 -6.57 14.33
C ASP A 238 -6.69 -7.65 14.75
N ASP A 239 -6.56 -8.70 13.96
CA ASP A 239 -5.67 -9.84 14.22
C ASP A 239 -4.32 -9.77 13.47
N SER A 240 -3.96 -8.62 12.93
CA SER A 240 -2.74 -8.41 12.15
C SER A 240 -1.46 -8.71 12.93
N ALA A 241 -1.44 -8.49 14.24
CA ALA A 241 -0.26 -8.75 15.07
C ALA A 241 0.22 -10.20 14.97
N GLN A 242 -0.71 -11.17 14.83
CA GLN A 242 -0.35 -12.56 14.65
C GLN A 242 0.28 -12.81 13.26
N ALA A 243 -0.31 -12.28 12.18
CA ALA A 243 0.27 -12.36 10.84
C ALA A 243 1.68 -11.74 10.78
N LEU A 244 1.84 -10.53 11.33
CA LEU A 244 3.11 -9.83 11.37
C LEU A 244 4.18 -10.59 12.17
N SER A 245 3.78 -11.34 13.21
CA SER A 245 4.71 -12.17 13.98
C SER A 245 5.38 -13.24 13.14
N TYR A 246 4.69 -13.80 12.13
CA TYR A 246 5.24 -14.81 11.22
C TYR A 246 6.28 -14.23 10.25
N LEU A 247 6.21 -12.92 9.99
CA LEU A 247 7.07 -12.19 9.06
C LEU A 247 8.39 -11.72 9.69
N LYS A 248 8.47 -11.65 11.03
CA LYS A 248 9.65 -11.12 11.75
C LYS A 248 10.95 -11.88 11.46
N LYS A 249 10.88 -13.11 11.00
CA LYS A 249 12.07 -13.94 10.69
C LYS A 249 12.72 -13.62 9.35
N PHE A 250 12.05 -12.90 8.44
CA PHE A 250 12.57 -12.58 7.11
C PHE A 250 13.38 -11.29 7.11
N GLY A 251 14.40 -11.21 6.26
CA GLY A 251 15.28 -10.05 6.20
C GLY A 251 14.64 -8.81 5.57
N SER A 252 13.64 -8.99 4.68
CA SER A 252 12.93 -7.91 4.01
C SER A 252 11.47 -8.28 3.81
N VAL A 253 10.58 -7.44 4.33
CA VAL A 253 9.13 -7.59 4.18
C VAL A 253 8.52 -6.26 3.76
N THR A 254 7.71 -6.28 2.72
CA THR A 254 6.91 -5.13 2.27
C THR A 254 5.43 -5.48 2.36
N VAL A 255 4.65 -4.62 3.01
CA VAL A 255 3.19 -4.76 3.14
C VAL A 255 2.53 -3.63 2.37
N LEU A 256 1.70 -3.98 1.39
CA LEU A 256 1.00 -3.06 0.49
C LEU A 256 -0.50 -3.12 0.76
N ASN A 257 -1.12 -1.96 0.96
CA ASN A 257 -2.54 -1.86 1.28
C ASN A 257 -3.23 -0.74 0.47
N GLY A 258 -4.54 -0.80 0.40
CA GLY A 258 -5.44 0.25 -0.11
C GLY A 258 -6.28 0.86 1.02
N HIS A 259 -7.61 0.95 0.78
CA HIS A 259 -8.67 1.27 1.72
C HIS A 259 -8.71 2.73 2.20
N ILE A 260 -7.58 3.33 2.52
CA ILE A 260 -7.55 4.68 3.11
C ILE A 260 -7.41 5.80 2.09
N HIS A 261 -7.24 5.47 0.82
CA HIS A 261 -7.12 6.39 -0.33
C HIS A 261 -6.05 7.49 -0.15
N GLN A 262 -5.02 7.19 0.63
CA GLN A 262 -3.90 8.09 0.92
C GLN A 262 -2.62 7.29 1.00
N THR A 263 -1.50 7.89 0.63
CA THR A 263 -0.20 7.27 0.84
C THR A 263 0.27 7.50 2.27
N MET A 264 0.52 6.42 2.98
CA MET A 264 1.15 6.41 4.29
C MET A 264 2.24 5.36 4.31
N GLN A 265 3.35 5.68 4.95
CA GLN A 265 4.45 4.76 5.12
C GLN A 265 4.76 4.60 6.61
N LYS A 266 5.09 3.36 6.98
CA LYS A 266 5.58 3.02 8.32
C LYS A 266 6.68 1.97 8.17
N VAL A 267 7.72 2.06 8.99
CA VAL A 267 8.75 1.02 9.11
C VAL A 267 8.75 0.51 10.53
N GLU A 268 8.69 -0.81 10.68
CA GLU A 268 8.75 -1.48 11.97
C GLU A 268 9.68 -2.69 11.88
N GLY A 269 10.91 -2.54 12.37
CA GLY A 269 11.94 -3.55 12.23
C GLY A 269 12.28 -3.83 10.75
N ASN A 270 12.06 -5.06 10.33
CA ASN A 270 12.28 -5.53 8.95
C ASN A 270 11.05 -5.38 8.04
N ILE A 271 9.95 -4.80 8.53
CA ILE A 271 8.69 -4.67 7.81
C ILE A 271 8.47 -3.22 7.42
N THR A 272 8.29 -2.97 6.13
CA THR A 272 7.87 -1.68 5.58
C THR A 272 6.41 -1.79 5.17
N PHE A 273 5.59 -0.87 5.65
CA PHE A 273 4.17 -0.75 5.29
C PHE A 273 3.98 0.44 4.36
N HIS A 274 3.13 0.26 3.37
CA HIS A 274 2.76 1.31 2.43
C HIS A 274 1.29 1.19 2.05
N THR A 275 0.55 2.32 2.03
CA THR A 275 -0.80 2.40 1.51
C THR A 275 -0.80 3.17 0.20
N ALA A 276 -1.60 2.72 -0.77
CA ALA A 276 -1.69 3.32 -2.09
C ALA A 276 -2.64 4.52 -2.15
N PHE A 277 -2.43 5.38 -3.14
CA PHE A 277 -3.49 6.24 -3.64
C PHE A 277 -4.67 5.42 -4.16
N SER A 278 -5.87 5.98 -4.04
CA SER A 278 -7.01 5.51 -4.82
C SER A 278 -6.89 5.95 -6.28
N THR A 279 -7.48 5.19 -7.20
CA THR A 279 -7.72 5.65 -8.58
C THR A 279 -9.08 6.32 -8.74
N ALA A 280 -9.95 6.28 -7.73
CA ALA A 280 -11.31 6.82 -7.79
C ALA A 280 -11.46 8.19 -7.12
N PHE A 281 -11.23 8.30 -5.83
CA PHE A 281 -11.42 9.53 -5.05
C PHE A 281 -10.56 9.53 -3.79
N PRO A 282 -10.18 10.70 -3.25
CA PRO A 282 -9.47 10.80 -1.98
C PRO A 282 -10.42 10.66 -0.79
N GLN A 283 -9.85 10.29 0.36
CA GLN A 283 -10.50 10.37 1.67
C GLN A 283 -9.84 11.45 2.55
N PRO A 284 -10.52 11.98 3.58
CA PRO A 284 -9.94 12.95 4.48
C PRO A 284 -8.85 12.33 5.35
N ALA A 285 -7.87 13.13 5.77
CA ALA A 285 -6.88 12.69 6.75
C ALA A 285 -7.54 12.35 8.10
N PRO A 286 -6.97 11.41 8.89
CA PRO A 286 -7.48 11.03 10.20
C PRO A 286 -7.80 12.23 11.08
N GLY A 287 -9.01 12.26 11.67
CA GLY A 287 -9.45 13.33 12.55
C GLY A 287 -9.78 14.67 11.87
N ARG A 288 -9.77 14.74 10.53
CA ARG A 288 -10.13 15.96 9.79
C ARG A 288 -11.57 15.99 9.29
N ALA A 289 -12.32 14.92 9.49
CA ALA A 289 -13.74 14.80 9.23
C ALA A 289 -14.42 13.93 10.30
N GLU A 290 -15.74 13.88 10.30
CA GLU A 290 -16.51 13.02 11.22
C GLU A 290 -16.33 11.52 10.95
N GLY A 291 -16.00 11.15 9.71
CA GLY A 291 -15.80 9.75 9.29
C GLY A 291 -14.99 9.64 8.00
N PRO A 292 -14.59 8.40 7.63
CA PRO A 292 -13.97 8.14 6.34
C PRO A 292 -15.05 8.31 5.25
N GLY A 293 -14.61 8.67 4.06
CA GLY A 293 -15.53 8.73 2.92
C GLY A 293 -15.02 9.60 1.80
N PRO A 294 -15.76 9.63 0.68
CA PRO A 294 -15.34 10.37 -0.50
C PRO A 294 -15.21 11.86 -0.22
N MET A 295 -14.00 12.38 -0.31
CA MET A 295 -13.72 13.80 -0.11
C MET A 295 -13.79 14.54 -1.45
N LYS A 296 -14.65 15.58 -1.51
CA LYS A 296 -14.70 16.45 -2.69
C LYS A 296 -13.54 17.43 -2.66
N VAL A 297 -12.85 17.54 -3.79
CA VAL A 297 -11.79 18.50 -4.07
C VAL A 297 -12.14 19.28 -5.35
N PRO A 298 -11.47 20.41 -5.66
CA PRO A 298 -11.59 21.06 -6.94
C PRO A 298 -11.27 20.07 -8.09
N ALA A 299 -12.06 20.11 -9.16
CA ALA A 299 -11.97 19.12 -10.25
C ALA A 299 -10.56 19.07 -10.89
N GLU A 300 -9.92 20.22 -11.00
CA GLU A 300 -8.55 20.38 -11.52
C GLU A 300 -7.49 19.76 -10.64
N GLN A 301 -7.78 19.55 -9.35
CA GLN A 301 -6.85 18.94 -8.39
C GLN A 301 -7.07 17.43 -8.24
N LEU A 302 -8.20 16.89 -8.69
CA LEU A 302 -8.54 15.49 -8.44
C LEU A 302 -7.44 14.54 -8.92
N ARG A 303 -6.97 14.69 -10.16
CA ARG A 303 -5.94 13.80 -10.71
C ARG A 303 -4.57 13.93 -10.02
N SER A 304 -4.27 15.05 -9.38
CA SER A 304 -3.00 15.25 -8.66
C SER A 304 -2.94 14.53 -7.32
N ILE A 305 -4.09 14.08 -6.80
CA ILE A 305 -4.22 13.34 -5.53
C ILE A 305 -4.73 11.91 -5.72
N LEU A 306 -4.91 11.48 -6.95
CA LEU A 306 -5.10 10.08 -7.33
C LEU A 306 -3.80 9.56 -7.95
N GLY A 307 -3.55 8.25 -7.91
CA GLY A 307 -2.26 7.77 -8.38
C GLY A 307 -2.12 6.27 -8.56
N ILE A 308 -0.91 5.91 -8.95
CA ILE A 308 -0.40 4.55 -9.01
C ILE A 308 0.87 4.47 -8.16
N THR A 309 1.23 3.28 -7.71
CA THR A 309 2.47 3.03 -6.97
C THR A 309 3.34 2.09 -7.78
N ASP A 310 4.51 2.57 -8.20
CA ASP A 310 5.53 1.77 -8.88
C ASP A 310 6.46 1.13 -7.86
N VAL A 311 6.65 -0.19 -7.95
CA VAL A 311 7.45 -0.96 -7.00
C VAL A 311 8.56 -1.68 -7.73
N ASN A 312 9.80 -1.35 -7.37
CA ASN A 312 11.00 -1.89 -7.97
C ASN A 312 11.83 -2.65 -6.95
N TYR A 313 12.24 -3.86 -7.30
CA TYR A 313 13.13 -4.69 -6.52
C TYR A 313 14.35 -5.10 -7.34
N VAL A 314 15.52 -4.99 -6.73
CA VAL A 314 16.78 -5.46 -7.29
C VAL A 314 17.34 -6.52 -6.36
N GLN A 315 17.58 -7.72 -6.87
CA GLN A 315 18.12 -8.83 -6.08
C GLN A 315 19.44 -8.44 -5.40
N GLY A 316 19.54 -8.73 -4.11
CA GLY A 316 20.71 -8.35 -3.28
C GLY A 316 20.58 -6.97 -2.62
N ARG A 317 19.53 -6.19 -2.91
CA ARG A 317 19.15 -5.01 -2.12
C ARG A 317 18.07 -5.40 -1.11
N GLN A 318 18.15 -4.86 0.10
CA GLN A 318 17.31 -5.31 1.22
C GLN A 318 15.85 -4.80 1.19
N ALA A 319 15.56 -3.73 0.46
CA ALA A 319 14.23 -3.14 0.40
C ALA A 319 13.78 -2.91 -1.04
N LEU A 320 12.46 -3.04 -1.26
CA LEU A 320 11.84 -2.59 -2.50
C LEU A 320 11.80 -1.06 -2.52
N ALA A 321 12.08 -0.46 -3.67
CA ALA A 321 11.76 0.94 -3.90
C ALA A 321 10.27 1.05 -4.20
N VAL A 322 9.55 1.88 -3.45
CA VAL A 322 8.12 2.14 -3.60
C VAL A 322 7.98 3.62 -3.97
N VAL A 323 7.44 3.91 -5.14
CA VAL A 323 7.32 5.26 -5.68
C VAL A 323 5.88 5.55 -6.07
N ASP A 324 5.27 6.51 -5.39
CA ASP A 324 3.94 6.99 -5.74
C ASP A 324 4.01 8.05 -6.84
N SER A 325 3.09 7.98 -7.79
CA SER A 325 2.93 9.00 -8.81
C SER A 325 1.46 9.30 -9.06
N SER A 326 1.14 10.62 -9.06
CA SER A 326 -0.21 11.10 -9.35
C SER A 326 -0.62 10.84 -10.80
N LEU A 327 -1.91 10.97 -11.12
CA LEU A 327 -2.45 10.77 -12.48
C LEU A 327 -2.25 11.99 -13.41
N VAL A 328 -1.39 12.92 -13.04
CA VAL A 328 -1.01 14.07 -13.88
C VAL A 328 0.40 13.88 -14.42
#